data_908728b2705912609f38443df636d9b5
#
_entry.id   908728b2705912609f38443df636d9b5
#
_cell.length_a   1.000
_cell.length_b   1.000
_cell.length_c   1.000
_cell.angle_alpha   90.00
_cell.angle_beta   90.00
_cell.angle_gamma   90.00
#
_symmetry.space_group_name_H-M   'P 1'
#
loop_
_entity.id
_entity.type
_entity.pdbx_description
1 polymer ?
#
loop_
_entity_poly.entity_id
_entity_poly.type
_entity_poly.pdbx_seq_one_letter_code
_entity_poly.pdbx_strand_id
1 'polypeptide(L)'
;MKKYIILHLSLILLVFIACTDDQKQDDKNITFQRSDFKVRKSLSGKTIEFDSLILRPSQIQLFDSFLVTCNQGAEKQFHIFNLNTAHKEGECTPVGQGPKEMMTPCFVNRNDSVVIFDMMTSTIFTYSSPEFTSGKEPEYASRISLDTKPLWSNIRSLGNGFLGVSYQETSPGFLFDQTGKKTMDFGTYPKTEQEYTPAELINAFRADLTTNRKEKVAITHYFTDLICIYNVNGTLEKQLRGPDHFASVFKEFRDGDIIGRKASPQTYRDAFYSPVYVGNSLFGLYNGKMVT
;
A
#
# COMPACT_ATOMS: atom_id res chain seq x y z
N MET A 1 -61.79 32.34 -12.85
CA MET A 1 -60.44 32.47 -13.40
C MET A 1 -59.30 32.64 -12.36
N LYS A 2 -59.44 33.47 -11.33
CA LYS A 2 -58.37 33.64 -10.30
C LYS A 2 -57.95 32.37 -9.54
N LYS A 3 -58.87 31.44 -9.29
CA LYS A 3 -58.56 30.19 -8.55
C LYS A 3 -57.65 29.21 -9.33
N TYR A 4 -57.78 29.16 -10.64
CA TYR A 4 -56.96 28.27 -11.51
C TYR A 4 -55.54 28.81 -11.71
N ILE A 5 -55.38 30.14 -11.71
CA ILE A 5 -54.04 30.76 -11.81
C ILE A 5 -53.18 30.46 -10.56
N ILE A 6 -53.78 30.48 -9.37
CA ILE A 6 -53.06 30.17 -8.11
C ILE A 6 -52.69 28.69 -8.08
N LEU A 7 -53.51 27.77 -8.57
CA LEU A 7 -53.23 26.34 -8.62
C LEU A 7 -52.06 26.03 -9.61
N HIS A 8 -52.02 26.67 -10.74
CA HIS A 8 -50.90 26.50 -11.69
C HIS A 8 -49.62 27.14 -11.22
N LEU A 9 -49.66 28.25 -10.49
CA LEU A 9 -48.46 28.88 -9.91
C LEU A 9 -47.87 28.01 -8.79
N SER A 10 -48.70 27.36 -7.95
CA SER A 10 -48.25 26.44 -6.92
C SER A 10 -47.66 25.14 -7.48
N LEU A 11 -48.19 24.64 -8.60
CA LEU A 11 -47.67 23.45 -9.28
C LEU A 11 -46.30 23.73 -9.95
N ILE A 12 -46.11 24.91 -10.54
CA ILE A 12 -44.81 25.33 -11.11
C ILE A 12 -43.77 25.52 -10.01
N LEU A 13 -44.16 26.06 -8.84
CA LEU A 13 -43.22 26.21 -7.71
C LEU A 13 -42.79 24.87 -7.12
N LEU A 14 -43.66 23.84 -7.10
CA LEU A 14 -43.29 22.49 -6.68
C LEU A 14 -42.34 21.77 -7.64
N VAL A 15 -42.41 22.06 -8.94
CA VAL A 15 -41.48 21.48 -9.93
C VAL A 15 -40.06 22.09 -9.77
N PHE A 16 -39.96 23.35 -9.37
CA PHE A 16 -38.63 23.96 -9.11
C PHE A 16 -37.94 23.49 -7.83
N ILE A 17 -38.70 23.02 -6.84
CA ILE A 17 -38.17 22.47 -5.57
C ILE A 17 -37.68 21.03 -5.77
N ALA A 18 -38.20 20.30 -6.76
CA ALA A 18 -37.77 18.92 -7.06
C ALA A 18 -36.47 18.81 -7.86
N CYS A 19 -35.89 19.91 -8.38
CA CYS A 19 -34.66 19.93 -9.17
C CYS A 19 -33.41 20.44 -8.42
N THR A 20 -33.44 20.57 -7.10
CA THR A 20 -32.27 21.06 -6.36
C THR A 20 -31.61 20.03 -5.45
N ASP A 21 -31.86 18.73 -5.65
CA ASP A 21 -31.36 17.71 -4.72
C ASP A 21 -30.41 16.66 -5.33
N ASP A 22 -29.68 16.99 -6.42
CA ASP A 22 -28.73 16.04 -7.03
C ASP A 22 -27.35 16.63 -7.36
N GLN A 23 -26.88 17.61 -6.62
CA GLN A 23 -25.45 17.98 -6.62
C GLN A 23 -24.90 18.08 -5.18
N LYS A 24 -25.12 17.08 -4.34
CA LYS A 24 -24.08 16.70 -3.41
C LYS A 24 -23.02 15.99 -4.22
N GLN A 25 -22.15 16.77 -4.85
CA GLN A 25 -20.87 16.30 -5.31
C GLN A 25 -20.31 15.48 -4.15
N ASP A 26 -20.10 14.20 -4.37
CA ASP A 26 -19.60 13.30 -3.35
C ASP A 26 -18.21 13.81 -2.96
N ASP A 27 -18.13 14.63 -1.91
CA ASP A 27 -16.89 15.26 -1.41
C ASP A 27 -15.78 14.25 -1.15
N LYS A 28 -16.10 12.97 -1.23
CA LYS A 28 -15.15 11.87 -1.10
C LYS A 28 -14.39 11.55 -2.38
N ASN A 29 -14.98 11.81 -3.56
CA ASN A 29 -14.37 11.49 -4.84
C ASN A 29 -13.67 12.73 -5.44
N ILE A 30 -12.36 12.72 -5.43
CA ILE A 30 -11.52 13.80 -5.96
C ILE A 30 -10.81 13.32 -7.21
N THR A 31 -11.02 13.99 -8.31
CA THR A 31 -10.31 13.76 -9.56
C THR A 31 -9.25 14.84 -9.73
N PHE A 32 -8.03 14.47 -10.12
CA PHE A 32 -6.94 15.40 -10.38
C PHE A 32 -6.18 15.04 -11.67
N GLN A 33 -5.50 16.03 -12.24
CA GLN A 33 -4.72 15.92 -13.47
C GLN A 33 -3.29 16.39 -13.24
N ARG A 34 -2.39 16.08 -14.19
CA ARG A 34 -0.99 16.55 -14.15
C ARG A 34 -0.85 18.08 -14.09
N SER A 35 -1.80 18.79 -14.67
CA SER A 35 -1.87 20.28 -14.64
C SER A 35 -2.17 20.85 -13.26
N ASP A 36 -2.78 20.08 -12.36
CA ASP A 36 -3.13 20.54 -11.02
C ASP A 36 -1.91 20.67 -10.10
N PHE A 37 -0.80 20.02 -10.48
CA PHE A 37 0.48 20.17 -9.78
C PHE A 37 1.16 21.49 -10.14
N LYS A 38 0.97 22.49 -9.30
CA LYS A 38 1.51 23.84 -9.50
C LYS A 38 3.03 23.91 -9.35
N VAL A 39 3.62 23.00 -8.57
CA VAL A 39 5.05 22.95 -8.29
C VAL A 39 5.64 21.69 -8.89
N ARG A 40 6.62 21.87 -9.76
CA ARG A 40 7.43 20.79 -10.33
C ARG A 40 8.89 21.05 -9.98
N LYS A 41 9.54 20.07 -9.39
CA LYS A 41 10.97 20.13 -9.03
C LYS A 41 11.68 18.89 -9.54
N SER A 42 12.85 19.09 -10.13
CA SER A 42 13.77 17.99 -10.38
C SER A 42 14.51 17.66 -9.09
N LEU A 43 14.62 16.38 -8.79
CA LEU A 43 15.46 15.92 -7.69
C LEU A 43 16.86 15.65 -8.24
N SER A 44 17.86 16.19 -7.56
CA SER A 44 19.26 15.83 -7.76
C SER A 44 19.69 14.95 -6.60
N GLY A 45 20.37 13.85 -6.91
CA GLY A 45 20.90 12.92 -5.91
C GLY A 45 22.42 12.94 -5.88
N LYS A 46 22.98 12.50 -4.74
CA LYS A 46 24.41 12.16 -4.63
C LYS A 46 24.55 10.64 -4.77
N THR A 47 25.43 10.21 -5.65
CA THR A 47 25.82 8.80 -5.74
C THR A 47 26.72 8.44 -4.56
N ILE A 48 26.43 7.32 -3.92
CA ILE A 48 27.30 6.69 -2.91
C ILE A 48 27.78 5.37 -3.51
N GLU A 49 29.08 5.24 -3.67
CA GLU A 49 29.70 3.99 -4.12
C GLU A 49 30.14 3.19 -2.90
N PHE A 50 29.58 2.02 -2.74
CA PHE A 50 29.91 1.11 -1.66
C PHE A 50 31.06 0.17 -2.08
N ASP A 51 31.82 -0.31 -1.12
CA ASP A 51 32.89 -1.30 -1.29
C ASP A 51 32.38 -2.70 -1.68
N SER A 52 31.09 -2.90 -1.63
CA SER A 52 30.43 -4.15 -1.94
C SER A 52 29.24 -3.95 -2.86
N LEU A 53 28.98 -4.94 -3.71
CA LEU A 53 27.87 -4.91 -4.64
C LEU A 53 26.52 -4.96 -3.89
N ILE A 54 25.66 -3.99 -4.17
CA ILE A 54 24.26 -4.06 -3.81
C ILE A 54 23.54 -4.88 -4.88
N LEU A 55 23.10 -6.08 -4.51
CA LEU A 55 22.30 -6.94 -5.37
C LEU A 55 20.93 -6.30 -5.62
N ARG A 56 20.01 -7.02 -6.25
CA ARG A 56 18.63 -6.55 -6.49
C ARG A 56 17.79 -6.54 -5.20
N PRO A 57 17.79 -5.46 -4.41
CA PRO A 57 17.00 -5.43 -3.19
C PRO A 57 15.52 -5.35 -3.56
N SER A 58 14.69 -6.14 -2.88
CA SER A 58 13.24 -6.02 -2.94
C SER A 58 12.74 -4.80 -2.16
N GLN A 59 13.45 -4.43 -1.12
CA GLN A 59 13.18 -3.26 -0.29
C GLN A 59 14.47 -2.66 0.25
N ILE A 60 14.42 -1.37 0.57
CA ILE A 60 15.48 -0.64 1.26
C ILE A 60 14.87 0.14 2.42
N GLN A 61 15.61 0.25 3.52
CA GLN A 61 15.22 1.04 4.68
C GLN A 61 16.43 1.76 5.27
N LEU A 62 16.21 2.99 5.71
CA LEU A 62 17.22 3.78 6.42
C LEU A 62 17.00 3.68 7.93
N PHE A 63 18.07 3.44 8.67
CA PHE A 63 18.14 3.48 10.12
C PHE A 63 19.33 4.35 10.49
N ASP A 64 19.07 5.57 10.91
CA ASP A 64 20.10 6.61 11.16
C ASP A 64 21.08 6.74 9.98
N SER A 65 22.32 6.32 10.14
CA SER A 65 23.37 6.32 9.11
C SER A 65 23.53 4.99 8.37
N PHE A 66 22.63 4.04 8.58
CA PHE A 66 22.71 2.74 7.93
C PHE A 66 21.63 2.58 6.85
N LEU A 67 22.02 2.13 5.68
CA LEU A 67 21.14 1.60 4.66
C LEU A 67 21.05 0.08 4.84
N VAL A 68 19.85 -0.41 5.10
CA VAL A 68 19.57 -1.85 5.12
C VAL A 68 18.80 -2.23 3.88
N THR A 69 19.31 -3.21 3.13
CA THR A 69 18.64 -3.76 1.96
C THR A 69 18.07 -5.14 2.28
N CYS A 70 16.85 -5.41 1.83
CA CYS A 70 16.25 -6.74 1.89
C CYS A 70 16.44 -7.42 0.52
N ASN A 71 17.19 -8.52 0.50
CA ASN A 71 17.54 -9.25 -0.73
C ASN A 71 16.91 -10.64 -0.68
N GLN A 72 15.64 -10.73 -1.04
CA GLN A 72 14.92 -12.00 -1.04
C GLN A 72 15.62 -13.03 -1.95
N GLY A 73 15.85 -14.23 -1.43
CA GLY A 73 16.52 -15.31 -2.13
C GLY A 73 18.05 -15.29 -2.04
N ALA A 74 18.67 -14.32 -1.35
CA ALA A 74 20.07 -14.39 -0.96
C ALA A 74 20.25 -15.31 0.25
N GLU A 75 21.44 -15.86 0.48
CA GLU A 75 21.75 -16.70 1.64
C GLU A 75 21.45 -15.99 2.97
N LYS A 76 21.86 -14.72 3.05
CA LYS A 76 21.48 -13.78 4.12
C LYS A 76 20.60 -12.68 3.50
N GLN A 77 19.43 -12.47 4.05
CA GLN A 77 18.42 -11.63 3.43
C GLN A 77 18.62 -10.13 3.66
N PHE A 78 19.26 -9.73 4.75
CA PHE A 78 19.53 -8.32 5.03
C PHE A 78 21.00 -8.00 4.91
N HIS A 79 21.33 -7.02 4.08
CA HIS A 79 22.67 -6.45 3.96
C HIS A 79 22.67 -5.04 4.54
N ILE A 80 23.68 -4.73 5.34
CA ILE A 80 23.79 -3.51 6.13
C ILE A 80 24.97 -2.71 5.64
N PHE A 81 24.74 -1.48 5.22
CA PHE A 81 25.73 -0.55 4.68
C PHE A 81 25.76 0.72 5.50
N ASN A 82 26.94 1.19 5.85
CA ASN A 82 27.12 2.44 6.56
C ASN A 82 27.27 3.58 5.53
N LEU A 83 26.39 4.56 5.57
CA LEU A 83 26.36 5.69 4.64
C LEU A 83 27.50 6.68 4.84
N ASN A 84 28.08 6.73 6.05
CA ASN A 84 29.18 7.65 6.36
C ASN A 84 30.53 7.13 5.84
N THR A 85 30.72 5.82 5.92
CA THR A 85 31.98 5.16 5.52
C THR A 85 31.92 4.54 4.13
N ALA A 86 30.69 4.38 3.58
CA ALA A 86 30.41 3.65 2.36
C ALA A 86 30.87 2.17 2.38
N HIS A 87 30.94 1.56 3.57
CA HIS A 87 31.29 0.16 3.74
C HIS A 87 30.09 -0.73 4.06
N LYS A 88 30.16 -1.99 3.65
CA LYS A 88 29.25 -3.04 4.10
C LYS A 88 29.67 -3.49 5.50
N GLU A 89 28.81 -3.26 6.49
CA GLU A 89 29.07 -3.66 7.88
C GLU A 89 28.81 -5.15 8.13
N GLY A 90 27.89 -5.73 7.36
CA GLY A 90 27.58 -7.15 7.48
C GLY A 90 26.29 -7.57 6.79
N GLU A 91 25.90 -8.79 7.10
CA GLU A 91 24.65 -9.38 6.62
C GLU A 91 24.07 -10.33 7.67
N CYS A 92 22.74 -10.42 7.70
CA CYS A 92 22.04 -11.24 8.70
C CYS A 92 20.78 -11.89 8.15
N THR A 93 20.18 -12.75 8.98
CA THR A 93 18.91 -13.44 8.76
C THR A 93 18.95 -14.39 7.58
N PRO A 94 19.30 -15.67 7.79
CA PRO A 94 19.29 -16.67 6.75
C PRO A 94 17.88 -17.00 6.25
N VAL A 95 17.80 -17.56 5.06
CA VAL A 95 16.54 -18.06 4.49
C VAL A 95 16.16 -19.37 5.18
N GLY A 96 14.91 -19.44 5.68
CA GLY A 96 14.38 -20.66 6.26
C GLY A 96 13.23 -20.44 7.22
N GLN A 97 12.88 -21.47 7.98
CA GLN A 97 11.79 -21.47 8.97
C GLN A 97 12.27 -21.71 10.40
N GLY A 98 13.57 -21.71 10.62
CA GLY A 98 14.17 -21.81 11.94
C GLY A 98 13.94 -20.55 12.79
N PRO A 99 14.35 -20.58 14.07
CA PRO A 99 14.04 -19.49 15.02
C PRO A 99 14.57 -18.10 14.61
N LYS A 100 15.68 -18.05 13.86
CA LYS A 100 16.31 -16.81 13.37
C LYS A 100 16.28 -16.68 11.85
N GLU A 101 15.49 -17.52 11.19
CA GLU A 101 15.36 -17.57 9.73
C GLU A 101 14.05 -16.92 9.29
N MET A 102 14.00 -16.42 8.08
CA MET A 102 12.80 -15.86 7.45
C MET A 102 12.69 -16.33 6.01
N MET A 103 11.46 -16.51 5.52
CA MET A 103 11.21 -16.96 4.16
C MET A 103 11.03 -15.78 3.19
N THR A 104 10.20 -14.83 3.55
CA THR A 104 9.83 -13.69 2.68
C THR A 104 9.67 -12.43 3.53
N PRO A 105 10.77 -11.88 4.04
CA PRO A 105 10.70 -10.72 4.92
C PRO A 105 10.38 -9.44 4.17
N CYS A 106 9.69 -8.54 4.85
CA CYS A 106 9.50 -7.16 4.43
C CYS A 106 9.52 -6.22 5.65
N PHE A 107 9.95 -4.96 5.42
CA PHE A 107 9.96 -3.96 6.48
C PHE A 107 8.56 -3.45 6.81
N VAL A 108 8.26 -3.38 8.10
CA VAL A 108 7.06 -2.79 8.66
C VAL A 108 7.44 -1.43 9.26
N ASN A 109 7.46 -0.37 8.50
CA ASN A 109 7.95 0.95 8.93
C ASN A 109 7.62 1.33 10.37
N ARG A 110 8.63 1.27 11.24
CA ARG A 110 8.61 1.76 12.61
C ARG A 110 9.90 2.54 12.86
N ASN A 111 9.83 3.71 13.53
CA ASN A 111 11.00 4.60 13.62
C ASN A 111 11.98 4.19 14.72
N ASP A 112 11.48 3.57 15.80
CA ASP A 112 12.27 3.36 17.01
C ASP A 112 12.89 1.96 17.09
N SER A 113 12.54 1.09 16.17
CA SER A 113 13.01 -0.29 16.09
C SER A 113 12.90 -0.81 14.66
N VAL A 114 13.67 -1.83 14.35
CA VAL A 114 13.56 -2.58 13.11
C VAL A 114 12.43 -3.59 13.28
N VAL A 115 11.35 -3.39 12.54
CA VAL A 115 10.21 -4.32 12.54
C VAL A 115 10.13 -4.98 11.19
N ILE A 116 10.15 -6.29 11.17
CA ILE A 116 10.16 -7.12 9.98
C ILE A 116 8.96 -8.07 10.04
N PHE A 117 8.27 -8.19 8.94
CA PHE A 117 7.20 -9.16 8.76
C PHE A 117 7.63 -10.23 7.76
N ASP A 118 7.61 -11.48 8.18
CA ASP A 118 7.77 -12.59 7.27
C ASP A 118 6.40 -13.01 6.71
N MET A 119 6.18 -12.71 5.46
CA MET A 119 4.89 -12.93 4.78
C MET A 119 4.50 -14.40 4.71
N MET A 120 5.47 -15.32 4.55
CA MET A 120 5.18 -16.75 4.45
C MET A 120 4.75 -17.37 5.77
N THR A 121 5.38 -16.95 6.86
CA THR A 121 5.05 -17.46 8.19
C THR A 121 3.98 -16.63 8.90
N SER A 122 3.61 -15.47 8.34
CA SER A 122 2.71 -14.46 8.93
C SER A 122 3.20 -14.05 10.34
N THR A 123 4.50 -13.81 10.46
CA THR A 123 5.15 -13.52 11.74
C THR A 123 5.85 -12.16 11.69
N ILE A 124 5.64 -11.36 12.74
CA ILE A 124 6.29 -10.06 12.93
C ILE A 124 7.41 -10.23 13.94
N PHE A 125 8.60 -9.76 13.57
CA PHE A 125 9.79 -9.72 14.43
C PHE A 125 10.15 -8.26 14.72
N THR A 126 10.51 -7.98 15.95
CA THR A 126 10.96 -6.64 16.37
C THR A 126 12.37 -6.74 16.94
N TYR A 127 13.26 -5.88 16.45
CA TYR A 127 14.66 -5.78 16.86
C TYR A 127 14.95 -4.36 17.33
N SER A 128 15.95 -4.21 18.20
CA SER A 128 16.54 -2.89 18.42
C SER A 128 17.36 -2.45 17.20
N SER A 129 17.31 -1.17 16.84
CA SER A 129 18.05 -0.69 15.67
C SER A 129 19.57 -0.89 15.81
N PRO A 130 20.22 -0.58 16.96
CA PRO A 130 21.66 -0.79 17.12
C PRO A 130 22.09 -2.24 16.97
N GLU A 131 21.29 -3.17 17.50
CA GLU A 131 21.60 -4.59 17.38
C GLU A 131 21.47 -5.09 15.96
N PHE A 132 20.36 -4.71 15.28
CA PHE A 132 20.12 -5.11 13.89
C PHE A 132 21.18 -4.54 12.93
N THR A 133 21.64 -3.31 13.14
CA THR A 133 22.64 -2.66 12.28
C THR A 133 24.10 -2.97 12.68
N SER A 134 24.31 -3.84 13.68
CA SER A 134 25.68 -4.23 14.14
C SER A 134 26.47 -5.09 13.14
N GLY A 135 25.83 -5.56 12.08
CA GLY A 135 26.44 -6.48 11.10
C GLY A 135 26.53 -7.94 11.59
N LYS A 136 25.99 -8.26 12.76
CA LYS A 136 25.93 -9.62 13.32
C LYS A 136 24.52 -10.17 13.23
N GLU A 137 24.35 -11.48 13.50
CA GLU A 137 23.02 -12.08 13.59
C GLU A 137 22.27 -11.53 14.80
N PRO A 138 21.17 -10.78 14.63
CA PRO A 138 20.49 -10.10 15.73
C PRO A 138 19.55 -11.03 16.50
N GLU A 139 19.34 -10.73 17.78
CA GLU A 139 18.28 -11.32 18.58
C GLU A 139 17.02 -10.46 18.49
N TYR A 140 15.86 -11.06 18.27
CA TYR A 140 14.62 -10.30 18.28
C TYR A 140 14.15 -10.01 19.72
N ALA A 141 13.71 -8.77 19.94
CA ALA A 141 13.11 -8.35 21.21
C ALA A 141 11.68 -8.88 21.39
N SER A 142 10.96 -9.08 20.27
CA SER A 142 9.63 -9.70 20.29
C SER A 142 9.33 -10.42 18.97
N ARG A 143 8.45 -11.43 19.08
CA ARG A 143 7.91 -12.20 17.97
C ARG A 143 6.40 -12.33 18.14
N ILE A 144 5.65 -11.96 17.10
CA ILE A 144 4.18 -12.00 17.10
C ILE A 144 3.73 -12.76 15.85
N SER A 145 2.99 -13.85 16.03
CA SER A 145 2.37 -14.56 14.92
C SER A 145 0.95 -14.05 14.72
N LEU A 146 0.59 -13.73 13.48
CA LEU A 146 -0.77 -13.36 13.14
C LEU A 146 -1.66 -14.61 13.12
N ASP A 147 -2.88 -14.50 13.62
CA ASP A 147 -3.85 -15.60 13.66
C ASP A 147 -4.48 -15.91 12.30
N THR A 148 -4.25 -15.06 11.32
CA THR A 148 -4.74 -15.17 9.94
C THR A 148 -3.56 -15.19 8.97
N LYS A 149 -3.59 -16.08 7.99
CA LYS A 149 -2.49 -16.31 7.04
C LYS A 149 -2.93 -16.20 5.57
N PRO A 150 -3.47 -15.06 5.13
CA PRO A 150 -3.78 -14.84 3.73
C PRO A 150 -2.48 -14.64 2.91
N LEU A 151 -2.61 -14.55 1.60
CA LEU A 151 -1.51 -14.10 0.76
C LEU A 151 -1.36 -12.58 0.92
N TRP A 152 -0.30 -12.16 1.61
CA TRP A 152 -0.03 -10.76 1.95
C TRP A 152 0.55 -9.97 0.78
N SER A 153 0.16 -8.71 0.67
CA SER A 153 0.85 -7.71 -0.13
C SER A 153 1.82 -6.90 0.70
N ASN A 154 1.33 -6.36 1.79
CA ASN A 154 2.11 -5.50 2.68
C ASN A 154 1.45 -5.41 4.06
N ILE A 155 2.23 -5.00 5.06
CA ILE A 155 1.76 -4.72 6.42
C ILE A 155 2.44 -3.47 6.98
N ARG A 156 1.73 -2.71 7.80
CA ARG A 156 2.25 -1.51 8.49
C ARG A 156 1.77 -1.48 9.93
N SER A 157 2.55 -0.83 10.78
CA SER A 157 2.10 -0.52 12.14
C SER A 157 1.01 0.55 12.11
N LEU A 158 -0.04 0.35 12.90
CA LEU A 158 -1.15 1.30 13.07
C LEU A 158 -1.58 1.32 14.54
N GLY A 159 -1.39 2.46 15.20
CA GLY A 159 -1.59 2.56 16.64
C GLY A 159 -0.71 1.54 17.39
N ASN A 160 -1.33 0.74 18.25
CA ASN A 160 -0.64 -0.33 18.97
C ASN A 160 -0.65 -1.67 18.23
N GLY A 161 -1.30 -1.75 17.05
CA GLY A 161 -1.43 -2.97 16.27
C GLY A 161 -0.84 -2.86 14.87
N PHE A 162 -1.41 -3.63 13.95
CA PHE A 162 -0.93 -3.74 12.58
C PHE A 162 -2.09 -3.73 11.59
N LEU A 163 -1.84 -3.14 10.44
CA LEU A 163 -2.75 -3.19 9.30
C LEU A 163 -2.05 -3.86 8.13
N GLY A 164 -2.62 -4.93 7.61
CA GLY A 164 -2.14 -5.63 6.43
C GLY A 164 -3.09 -5.54 5.25
N VAL A 165 -2.56 -5.45 4.02
CA VAL A 165 -3.31 -5.69 2.78
C VAL A 165 -3.04 -7.08 2.25
N SER A 166 -4.07 -7.70 1.71
CA SER A 166 -4.08 -9.10 1.27
C SER A 166 -4.52 -9.22 -0.19
N TYR A 167 -4.06 -10.28 -0.85
CA TYR A 167 -4.43 -10.59 -2.24
C TYR A 167 -5.59 -11.59 -2.38
N GLN A 168 -6.11 -12.18 -1.31
CA GLN A 168 -7.03 -13.32 -1.39
C GLN A 168 -8.42 -13.07 -0.83
N GLU A 169 -8.64 -11.97 -0.13
CA GLU A 169 -9.88 -11.72 0.60
C GLU A 169 -10.77 -10.72 -0.15
N THR A 170 -12.04 -10.77 0.14
CA THR A 170 -13.02 -9.82 -0.41
C THR A 170 -12.85 -8.41 0.14
N SER A 171 -12.17 -8.28 1.27
CA SER A 171 -11.75 -7.03 1.88
C SER A 171 -10.30 -6.73 1.51
N PRO A 172 -9.93 -5.47 1.19
CA PRO A 172 -8.56 -5.13 0.85
C PRO A 172 -7.56 -5.30 1.99
N GLY A 173 -8.01 -5.33 3.25
CA GLY A 173 -7.08 -5.46 4.37
C GLY A 173 -7.67 -6.00 5.65
N PHE A 174 -6.79 -6.22 6.64
CA PHE A 174 -7.11 -6.70 7.97
C PHE A 174 -6.40 -5.87 9.04
N LEU A 175 -7.13 -5.52 10.08
CA LEU A 175 -6.58 -4.89 11.28
C LEU A 175 -6.31 -5.95 12.35
N PHE A 176 -5.13 -5.87 12.97
CA PHE A 176 -4.68 -6.74 14.05
C PHE A 176 -4.34 -5.91 15.29
N ASP A 177 -4.59 -6.46 16.45
CA ASP A 177 -4.11 -5.91 17.70
C ASP A 177 -2.60 -6.20 17.92
N GLN A 178 -2.07 -5.71 19.02
CA GLN A 178 -0.66 -5.91 19.38
C GLN A 178 -0.25 -7.36 19.65
N THR A 179 -1.22 -8.27 19.82
CA THR A 179 -0.97 -9.70 20.03
C THR A 179 -0.99 -10.50 18.72
N GLY A 180 -1.35 -9.85 17.61
CA GLY A 180 -1.49 -10.49 16.29
C GLY A 180 -2.87 -11.09 16.04
N LYS A 181 -3.86 -10.79 16.89
CA LYS A 181 -5.24 -11.23 16.69
C LYS A 181 -5.97 -10.29 15.74
N LYS A 182 -6.60 -10.85 14.70
CA LYS A 182 -7.45 -10.09 13.78
C LYS A 182 -8.64 -9.49 14.54
N THR A 183 -8.82 -8.18 14.41
CA THR A 183 -9.90 -7.44 15.07
C THR A 183 -11.01 -7.06 14.11
N MET A 184 -10.69 -6.79 12.83
CA MET A 184 -11.69 -6.46 11.83
C MET A 184 -11.15 -6.61 10.39
N ASP A 185 -12.06 -6.71 9.43
CA ASP A 185 -11.81 -6.49 8.02
C ASP A 185 -11.68 -4.98 7.78
N PHE A 186 -10.71 -4.58 6.95
CA PHE A 186 -10.39 -3.17 6.76
C PHE A 186 -10.63 -2.73 5.32
N GLY A 187 -11.42 -1.67 5.17
CA GLY A 187 -11.71 -1.05 3.89
C GLY A 187 -12.67 -1.87 3.01
N THR A 188 -12.94 -1.35 1.84
CA THR A 188 -13.76 -1.98 0.80
C THR A 188 -13.09 -1.77 -0.55
N TYR A 189 -13.25 -2.72 -1.46
CA TYR A 189 -12.81 -2.52 -2.83
C TYR A 189 -13.59 -1.38 -3.49
N PRO A 190 -12.94 -0.57 -4.32
CA PRO A 190 -13.59 0.52 -5.03
C PRO A 190 -14.72 -0.01 -5.93
N LYS A 191 -15.81 0.75 -6.02
CA LYS A 191 -16.85 0.49 -7.02
C LYS A 191 -16.29 0.71 -8.42
N THR A 192 -16.60 -0.19 -9.33
CA THR A 192 -16.14 -0.16 -10.71
C THR A 192 -17.34 -0.23 -11.66
N GLU A 193 -17.20 0.36 -12.85
CA GLU A 193 -18.16 0.19 -13.93
C GLU A 193 -18.03 -1.19 -14.59
N GLN A 194 -16.83 -1.79 -14.51
CA GLN A 194 -16.56 -3.13 -15.00
C GLN A 194 -16.89 -4.16 -13.92
N GLU A 195 -17.60 -5.21 -14.31
CA GLU A 195 -17.78 -6.40 -13.48
C GLU A 195 -16.49 -7.22 -13.46
N TYR A 196 -16.03 -7.56 -12.27
CA TYR A 196 -14.89 -8.42 -12.02
C TYR A 196 -15.33 -9.67 -11.27
N THR A 197 -14.76 -10.81 -11.62
CA THR A 197 -14.76 -11.95 -10.71
C THR A 197 -13.99 -11.60 -9.44
N PRO A 198 -14.20 -12.27 -8.30
CA PRO A 198 -13.42 -12.01 -7.08
C PRO A 198 -11.91 -12.07 -7.31
N ALA A 199 -11.45 -13.00 -8.14
CA ALA A 199 -10.04 -13.16 -8.47
C ALA A 199 -9.49 -12.03 -9.35
N GLU A 200 -10.26 -11.52 -10.29
CA GLU A 200 -9.91 -10.37 -11.11
C GLU A 200 -9.88 -9.10 -10.25
N LEU A 201 -10.88 -8.92 -9.38
CA LEU A 201 -10.99 -7.76 -8.49
C LEU A 201 -9.75 -7.62 -7.61
N ILE A 202 -9.34 -8.70 -6.94
CA ILE A 202 -8.15 -8.71 -6.09
C ILE A 202 -6.90 -8.31 -6.87
N ASN A 203 -6.73 -8.76 -8.11
CA ASN A 203 -5.58 -8.41 -8.93
C ASN A 203 -5.65 -7.00 -9.50
N ALA A 204 -6.83 -6.56 -9.94
CA ALA A 204 -7.05 -5.22 -10.45
C ALA A 204 -6.72 -4.17 -9.39
N PHE A 205 -7.02 -4.46 -8.12
CA PHE A 205 -6.81 -3.58 -6.99
C PHE A 205 -5.66 -3.98 -6.07
N ARG A 206 -4.66 -4.69 -6.58
CA ARG A 206 -3.41 -4.87 -5.86
C ARG A 206 -2.87 -3.54 -5.38
N ALA A 207 -2.44 -3.50 -4.12
CA ALA A 207 -2.14 -2.25 -3.47
C ALA A 207 -0.95 -2.34 -2.54
N ASP A 208 -0.37 -1.19 -2.28
CA ASP A 208 0.50 -0.91 -1.15
C ASP A 208 -0.22 0.01 -0.17
N LEU A 209 0.26 0.05 1.06
CA LEU A 209 -0.33 0.89 2.08
C LEU A 209 0.72 1.68 2.86
N THR A 210 0.29 2.82 3.38
CA THR A 210 1.03 3.59 4.36
C THR A 210 0.09 4.20 5.39
N THR A 211 0.62 4.52 6.56
CA THR A 211 -0.14 5.16 7.64
C THR A 211 0.59 6.38 8.15
N ASN A 212 -0.14 7.41 8.58
CA ASN A 212 0.45 8.50 9.36
C ASN A 212 0.55 8.13 10.85
N ARG A 213 0.27 6.86 11.21
CA ARG A 213 0.29 6.25 12.56
C ARG A 213 -0.72 6.81 13.55
N LYS A 214 -1.40 7.89 13.24
CA LYS A 214 -2.37 8.54 14.12
C LYS A 214 -3.80 8.20 13.72
N GLU A 215 -4.19 8.60 12.52
CA GLU A 215 -5.60 8.60 12.14
C GLU A 215 -5.87 8.29 10.67
N LYS A 216 -4.84 8.29 9.82
CA LYS A 216 -5.00 8.12 8.37
C LYS A 216 -4.24 6.91 7.85
N VAL A 217 -4.89 6.22 6.94
CA VAL A 217 -4.36 5.14 6.15
C VAL A 217 -4.53 5.49 4.69
N ALA A 218 -3.47 5.40 3.89
CA ALA A 218 -3.56 5.50 2.45
C ALA A 218 -3.29 4.13 1.82
N ILE A 219 -4.20 3.68 0.98
CA ILE A 219 -4.04 2.51 0.11
C ILE A 219 -3.86 3.02 -1.31
N THR A 220 -2.72 2.72 -1.93
CA THR A 220 -2.38 3.12 -3.29
C THR A 220 -2.36 1.88 -4.17
N HIS A 221 -2.98 1.96 -5.34
CA HIS A 221 -3.11 0.80 -6.20
C HIS A 221 -2.02 0.76 -7.27
N TYR A 222 -1.52 -0.45 -7.58
CA TYR A 222 -0.43 -0.64 -8.55
C TYR A 222 -0.89 -0.47 -10.00
N PHE A 223 -2.13 -0.88 -10.30
CA PHE A 223 -2.62 -1.06 -11.68
C PHE A 223 -3.82 -0.17 -12.03
N THR A 224 -4.14 0.77 -11.19
CA THR A 224 -5.09 1.84 -11.44
C THR A 224 -4.63 3.10 -10.72
N ASP A 225 -4.81 4.25 -11.32
CA ASP A 225 -4.36 5.52 -10.74
C ASP A 225 -5.33 6.03 -9.65
N LEU A 226 -5.49 5.17 -8.64
CA LEU A 226 -6.40 5.34 -7.54
C LEU A 226 -5.67 5.31 -6.21
N ILE A 227 -5.99 6.27 -5.34
CA ILE A 227 -5.56 6.33 -3.95
C ILE A 227 -6.81 6.41 -3.07
N CYS A 228 -6.93 5.50 -2.12
CA CYS A 228 -8.00 5.51 -1.13
C CYS A 228 -7.47 5.94 0.22
N ILE A 229 -8.05 6.98 0.81
CA ILE A 229 -7.71 7.48 2.14
C ILE A 229 -8.82 7.03 3.12
N TYR A 230 -8.41 6.30 4.13
CA TYR A 230 -9.28 5.82 5.20
C TYR A 230 -8.87 6.43 6.53
N ASN A 231 -9.81 6.50 7.46
CA ASN A 231 -9.47 6.65 8.87
C ASN A 231 -9.10 5.27 9.48
N VAL A 232 -8.61 5.28 10.70
CA VAL A 232 -8.11 4.05 11.39
C VAL A 232 -9.20 3.01 11.64
N ASN A 233 -10.47 3.38 11.60
CA ASN A 233 -11.60 2.43 11.76
C ASN A 233 -12.07 1.83 10.42
N GLY A 234 -11.34 2.05 9.32
CA GLY A 234 -11.66 1.49 8.01
C GLY A 234 -12.72 2.26 7.22
N THR A 235 -13.19 3.41 7.69
CA THR A 235 -14.12 4.24 6.92
C THR A 235 -13.40 5.01 5.83
N LEU A 236 -13.85 4.87 4.59
CA LEU A 236 -13.34 5.62 3.45
C LEU A 236 -13.68 7.11 3.60
N GLU A 237 -12.66 7.96 3.64
CA GLU A 237 -12.81 9.41 3.71
C GLU A 237 -12.69 10.07 2.35
N LYS A 238 -11.69 9.66 1.56
CA LYS A 238 -11.43 10.21 0.24
C LYS A 238 -10.97 9.14 -0.72
N GLN A 239 -11.36 9.30 -1.96
CA GLN A 239 -10.91 8.53 -3.10
C GLN A 239 -10.34 9.51 -4.13
N LEU A 240 -9.04 9.42 -4.40
CA LEU A 240 -8.33 10.30 -5.31
C LEU A 240 -8.06 9.53 -6.59
N ARG A 241 -8.51 10.04 -7.74
CA ARG A 241 -8.31 9.42 -9.04
C ARG A 241 -7.51 10.36 -9.95
N GLY A 242 -6.41 9.87 -10.46
CA GLY A 242 -5.54 10.62 -11.37
C GLY A 242 -4.07 10.22 -11.22
N PRO A 243 -3.19 10.80 -12.04
CA PRO A 243 -3.46 11.92 -12.95
C PRO A 243 -3.88 11.54 -14.37
N ASP A 244 -3.89 10.25 -14.75
CA ASP A 244 -4.08 9.79 -16.12
C ASP A 244 -5.43 9.06 -16.32
N HIS A 245 -6.22 8.88 -15.29
CA HIS A 245 -7.61 8.36 -15.29
C HIS A 245 -7.77 6.99 -15.96
N PHE A 246 -6.92 6.03 -15.65
CA PHE A 246 -7.06 4.69 -16.19
C PHE A 246 -7.56 3.69 -15.12
N ALA A 247 -8.33 2.73 -15.60
CA ALA A 247 -8.76 1.57 -14.82
C ALA A 247 -7.85 0.38 -15.13
N SER A 248 -7.73 -0.50 -14.14
CA SER A 248 -7.06 -1.78 -14.35
C SER A 248 -7.95 -2.72 -15.14
N VAL A 249 -7.38 -3.44 -16.10
CA VAL A 249 -8.08 -4.46 -16.89
C VAL A 249 -7.36 -5.78 -16.71
N PHE A 250 -7.85 -6.58 -15.75
CA PHE A 250 -7.42 -7.97 -15.58
C PHE A 250 -8.48 -8.93 -16.04
N LYS A 251 -8.07 -9.97 -16.78
CA LYS A 251 -8.93 -11.06 -17.20
C LYS A 251 -8.33 -12.38 -16.72
N GLU A 252 -9.18 -13.23 -16.18
CA GLU A 252 -8.82 -14.63 -15.91
C GLU A 252 -8.68 -15.36 -17.25
N PHE A 253 -7.66 -16.18 -17.37
CA PHE A 253 -7.53 -17.13 -18.46
C PHE A 253 -7.28 -18.53 -17.92
N ARG A 254 -7.72 -19.53 -18.68
CA ARG A 254 -7.48 -20.94 -18.36
C ARG A 254 -6.67 -21.58 -19.47
N ASP A 255 -5.66 -22.33 -19.06
CA ASP A 255 -4.88 -23.18 -19.95
C ASP A 255 -4.79 -24.58 -19.29
N GLY A 256 -5.69 -25.46 -19.74
CA GLY A 256 -5.94 -26.74 -19.05
C GLY A 256 -6.42 -26.53 -17.62
N ASP A 257 -5.70 -27.11 -16.65
CA ASP A 257 -5.97 -26.97 -15.21
C ASP A 257 -5.29 -25.72 -14.60
N ILE A 258 -4.50 -25.00 -15.39
CA ILE A 258 -3.83 -23.79 -14.93
C ILE A 258 -4.79 -22.59 -15.05
N ILE A 259 -5.12 -22.02 -13.92
CA ILE A 259 -5.85 -20.76 -13.86
C ILE A 259 -4.81 -19.64 -13.72
N GLY A 260 -4.65 -18.85 -14.76
CA GLY A 260 -3.77 -17.70 -14.78
C GLY A 260 -4.57 -16.39 -14.86
N ARG A 261 -3.88 -15.28 -14.69
CA ARG A 261 -4.48 -13.95 -14.79
C ARG A 261 -3.61 -13.12 -15.71
N LYS A 262 -4.22 -12.67 -16.79
CA LYS A 262 -3.52 -11.89 -17.80
C LYS A 262 -4.05 -10.47 -17.78
N ALA A 263 -3.17 -9.51 -17.52
CA ALA A 263 -3.45 -8.14 -17.87
C ALA A 263 -3.54 -8.01 -19.39
N SER A 264 -4.47 -7.22 -19.89
CA SER A 264 -4.47 -6.91 -21.29
C SER A 264 -3.19 -6.12 -21.62
N PRO A 265 -2.32 -6.61 -22.52
CA PRO A 265 -1.05 -5.94 -22.83
C PRO A 265 -1.20 -4.49 -23.29
N GLN A 266 -2.38 -4.15 -23.81
CA GLN A 266 -2.69 -2.80 -24.34
C GLN A 266 -3.21 -1.84 -23.25
N THR A 267 -3.52 -2.33 -22.05
CA THR A 267 -4.13 -1.55 -20.97
C THR A 267 -3.41 -1.69 -19.64
N TYR A 268 -2.40 -2.54 -19.56
CA TYR A 268 -1.61 -2.74 -18.35
C TYR A 268 -0.69 -1.55 -18.15
N ARG A 269 -0.99 -0.77 -17.13
CA ARG A 269 -0.19 0.38 -16.70
C ARG A 269 0.17 0.25 -15.25
N ASP A 270 1.38 0.69 -14.94
CA ASP A 270 1.79 0.88 -13.55
C ASP A 270 1.31 2.24 -13.06
N ALA A 271 0.80 2.29 -11.84
CA ALA A 271 0.34 3.51 -11.21
C ALA A 271 1.23 3.91 -10.02
N PHE A 272 0.80 3.60 -8.79
CA PHE A 272 1.43 4.08 -7.58
C PHE A 272 2.20 2.98 -6.85
N TYR A 273 3.39 3.36 -6.38
CA TYR A 273 4.29 2.50 -5.61
C TYR A 273 4.82 3.21 -4.38
N SER A 274 5.17 2.43 -3.37
CA SER A 274 5.90 2.86 -2.17
C SER A 274 5.34 4.12 -1.52
N PRO A 275 4.06 4.16 -1.16
CA PRO A 275 3.48 5.31 -0.50
C PRO A 275 4.12 5.53 0.87
N VAL A 276 4.32 6.79 1.23
CA VAL A 276 4.83 7.17 2.55
C VAL A 276 4.17 8.46 3.04
N TYR A 277 3.77 8.48 4.30
CA TYR A 277 3.38 9.70 4.98
C TYR A 277 4.60 10.37 5.63
N VAL A 278 4.75 11.67 5.37
CA VAL A 278 5.69 12.55 6.08
C VAL A 278 4.86 13.67 6.70
N GLY A 279 4.65 13.61 8.00
CA GLY A 279 3.65 14.45 8.67
C GLY A 279 2.25 14.20 8.12
N ASN A 280 1.62 15.23 7.58
CA ASN A 280 0.29 15.15 6.96
C ASN A 280 0.34 15.04 5.43
N SER A 281 1.52 14.96 4.84
CA SER A 281 1.70 14.87 3.38
C SER A 281 1.90 13.42 2.97
N LEU A 282 1.19 12.98 1.94
CA LEU A 282 1.34 11.67 1.32
C LEU A 282 2.26 11.80 0.10
N PHE A 283 3.30 10.98 0.05
CA PHE A 283 4.20 10.84 -1.08
C PHE A 283 4.04 9.44 -1.68
N GLY A 284 4.24 9.32 -2.97
CA GLY A 284 4.23 8.06 -3.69
C GLY A 284 4.97 8.18 -5.00
N LEU A 285 5.51 7.08 -5.48
CA LEU A 285 6.07 7.01 -6.82
C LEU A 285 4.95 6.72 -7.81
N TYR A 286 4.87 7.50 -8.88
CA TYR A 286 3.89 7.30 -9.94
C TYR A 286 4.60 7.08 -11.28
N ASN A 287 4.32 5.95 -11.92
CA ASN A 287 4.89 5.62 -13.22
C ASN A 287 3.97 6.07 -14.38
N GLY A 288 2.71 5.65 -14.38
CA GLY A 288 1.70 6.00 -15.41
C GLY A 288 2.02 5.45 -16.80
N LYS A 289 3.05 4.60 -16.96
CA LYS A 289 3.46 4.08 -18.26
C LYS A 289 2.84 2.71 -18.53
N MET A 290 2.64 2.43 -19.80
CA MET A 290 2.33 1.06 -20.24
C MET A 290 3.51 0.16 -19.88
N VAL A 291 3.19 -1.02 -19.37
CA VAL A 291 4.19 -2.07 -19.20
C VAL A 291 4.35 -2.78 -20.54
N THR A 292 5.54 -2.68 -21.10
CA THR A 292 5.91 -3.30 -22.39
C THR A 292 6.57 -4.66 -22.16
#